data_c0aa9042031c576b8cd07e154831b46f
#
_entry.id   c0aa9042031c576b8cd07e154831b46f
#
_cell.length_a   1.000
_cell.length_b   1.000
_cell.length_c   1.000
_cell.angle_alpha   90.00
_cell.angle_beta   90.00
_cell.angle_gamma   90.00
#
_symmetry.space_group_name_H-M   'P 1'
#
loop_
_entity.id
_entity.type
_entity.pdbx_description
1 polymer ?
#
loop_
_entity_poly.entity_id
_entity_poly.type
_entity_poly.pdbx_seq_one_letter_code
_entity_poly.pdbx_strand_id
1 'polypeptide(L)'
;MPEVETPHGPARVHLRPVKKPVAGLVLGHGAAGGVGTTDLAATTEVANQAGVSVALVEQPYVVAGRRSPAPAKQLDTAWQAVVEHLRGDDLQRLSLIVGGRSAGGRVACRTAADVGAVAVLCLAFPVHPPGKGDDPSKSRISELDAVEVPVLVVQGDSDPFGMPSGAPGRTVIEVPGNHSLRDGDAVSAAISDWLPGVLSTL
;
A
#
# COMPACT_ATOMS: atom_id res chain seq x y z
N MET A 1 3.69 -18.32 -9.88
CA MET A 1 3.18 -17.25 -8.99
C MET A 1 1.75 -17.66 -8.66
N PRO A 2 1.39 -17.79 -7.40
CA PRO A 2 0.06 -18.22 -7.02
C PRO A 2 -0.98 -17.17 -7.45
N GLU A 3 -2.09 -17.65 -8.00
CA GLU A 3 -3.29 -16.89 -8.24
C GLU A 3 -4.27 -17.17 -7.10
N VAL A 4 -4.92 -16.12 -6.61
CA VAL A 4 -5.92 -16.18 -5.54
C VAL A 4 -7.26 -15.81 -6.13
N GLU A 5 -8.22 -16.71 -6.03
CA GLU A 5 -9.59 -16.45 -6.48
C GLU A 5 -10.25 -15.36 -5.65
N THR A 6 -10.86 -14.40 -6.31
CA THR A 6 -11.61 -13.31 -5.68
C THR A 6 -12.99 -13.19 -6.30
N PRO A 7 -13.95 -12.46 -5.68
CA PRO A 7 -15.26 -12.23 -6.27
C PRO A 7 -15.25 -11.52 -7.65
N HIS A 8 -14.09 -11.00 -8.07
CA HIS A 8 -13.94 -10.25 -9.31
C HIS A 8 -12.93 -10.85 -10.29
N GLY A 9 -12.62 -12.16 -10.13
CA GLY A 9 -11.65 -12.91 -10.89
C GLY A 9 -10.32 -13.09 -10.13
N PRO A 10 -9.36 -13.83 -10.70
CA PRO A 10 -8.10 -14.12 -10.01
C PRO A 10 -7.25 -12.86 -9.84
N ALA A 11 -6.71 -12.70 -8.64
CA ALA A 11 -5.61 -11.80 -8.34
C ALA A 11 -4.29 -12.60 -8.36
N ARG A 12 -3.16 -11.93 -8.58
CA ARG A 12 -1.84 -12.59 -8.55
C ARG A 12 -1.02 -12.05 -7.40
N VAL A 13 -0.34 -12.97 -6.68
CA VAL A 13 0.49 -12.64 -5.53
C VAL A 13 1.95 -12.94 -5.83
N HIS A 14 2.82 -11.98 -5.59
CA HIS A 14 4.27 -12.09 -5.71
C HIS A 14 4.89 -12.07 -4.31
N LEU A 15 5.14 -13.26 -3.76
CA LEU A 15 5.72 -13.39 -2.42
C LEU A 15 7.22 -13.09 -2.43
N ARG A 16 7.66 -12.41 -1.38
CA ARG A 16 9.05 -12.13 -1.02
C ARG A 16 9.24 -12.52 0.45
N PRO A 17 9.28 -13.82 0.75
CA PRO A 17 9.35 -14.29 2.12
C PRO A 17 10.75 -14.12 2.71
N VAL A 18 10.81 -13.92 4.03
CA VAL A 18 12.04 -14.00 4.83
C VAL A 18 11.98 -15.19 5.77
N LYS A 19 13.15 -15.63 6.26
CA LYS A 19 13.21 -16.70 7.27
C LYS A 19 12.77 -16.14 8.63
N LYS A 20 11.84 -16.84 9.30
CA LYS A 20 11.30 -16.45 10.63
C LYS A 20 10.79 -15.00 10.64
N PRO A 21 9.78 -14.67 9.85
CA PRO A 21 9.26 -13.32 9.77
C PRO A 21 8.67 -12.84 11.09
N VAL A 22 8.90 -11.56 11.42
CA VAL A 22 8.31 -10.90 12.60
C VAL A 22 6.95 -10.26 12.29
N ALA A 23 6.69 -9.95 11.00
CA ALA A 23 5.44 -9.41 10.50
C ALA A 23 5.26 -9.73 9.00
N GLY A 24 4.07 -9.48 8.47
CA GLY A 24 3.78 -9.49 7.05
C GLY A 24 3.44 -8.09 6.53
N LEU A 25 3.85 -7.77 5.31
CA LEU A 25 3.50 -6.55 4.59
C LEU A 25 2.82 -6.90 3.26
N VAL A 26 1.58 -6.47 3.08
CA VAL A 26 0.83 -6.68 1.83
C VAL A 26 0.73 -5.35 1.08
N LEU A 27 1.23 -5.31 -0.16
CA LEU A 27 1.32 -4.10 -0.97
C LEU A 27 0.54 -4.20 -2.29
N GLY A 28 -0.32 -3.22 -2.53
CA GLY A 28 -1.04 -3.05 -3.79
C GLY A 28 -0.33 -2.09 -4.75
N HIS A 29 -0.55 -2.28 -6.06
CA HIS A 29 -0.01 -1.44 -7.13
C HIS A 29 -0.86 -0.19 -7.42
N GLY A 30 -0.31 0.75 -8.19
CA GLY A 30 -1.04 1.91 -8.71
C GLY A 30 -2.05 1.56 -9.82
N ALA A 31 -2.86 2.54 -10.23
CA ALA A 31 -3.94 2.36 -11.20
C ALA A 31 -3.48 1.80 -12.57
N ALA A 32 -2.27 2.13 -13.00
CA ALA A 32 -1.69 1.62 -14.25
C ALA A 32 -1.27 0.14 -14.17
N GLY A 33 -1.31 -0.48 -12.99
CA GLY A 33 -0.87 -1.84 -12.74
C GLY A 33 0.65 -1.95 -12.55
N GLY A 34 1.08 -3.19 -12.31
CA GLY A 34 2.50 -3.54 -12.14
C GLY A 34 3.03 -3.36 -10.72
N VAL A 35 3.72 -4.39 -10.26
CA VAL A 35 4.35 -4.45 -8.92
C VAL A 35 5.86 -4.22 -8.95
N GLY A 36 6.41 -3.95 -10.12
CA GLY A 36 7.87 -3.74 -10.34
C GLY A 36 8.30 -2.28 -10.33
N THR A 37 7.56 -1.38 -9.68
CA THR A 37 7.95 0.05 -9.58
C THR A 37 9.06 0.24 -8.56
N THR A 38 9.88 1.30 -8.73
CA THR A 38 11.04 1.60 -7.88
C THR A 38 10.66 1.70 -6.41
N ASP A 39 9.58 2.39 -6.11
CA ASP A 39 9.05 2.59 -4.76
C ASP A 39 8.61 1.28 -4.08
N LEU A 40 7.88 0.40 -4.80
CA LEU A 40 7.51 -0.91 -4.27
C LEU A 40 8.72 -1.84 -4.10
N ALA A 41 9.71 -1.77 -4.99
CA ALA A 41 10.95 -2.54 -4.88
C ALA A 41 11.77 -2.08 -3.67
N ALA A 42 11.97 -0.77 -3.49
CA ALA A 42 12.66 -0.18 -2.34
C ALA A 42 11.96 -0.56 -1.02
N THR A 43 10.63 -0.43 -0.97
CA THR A 43 9.82 -0.84 0.19
C THR A 43 10.01 -2.32 0.53
N THR A 44 10.00 -3.18 -0.49
CA THR A 44 10.16 -4.63 -0.32
C THR A 44 11.53 -4.96 0.27
N GLU A 45 12.58 -4.32 -0.23
CA GLU A 45 13.94 -4.54 0.24
C GLU A 45 14.11 -4.14 1.71
N VAL A 46 13.68 -2.93 2.08
CA VAL A 46 13.73 -2.46 3.49
C VAL A 46 12.93 -3.36 4.41
N ALA A 47 11.71 -3.73 4.02
CA ALA A 47 10.87 -4.62 4.82
C ALA A 47 11.52 -6.00 5.03
N ASN A 48 12.10 -6.59 3.98
CA ASN A 48 12.79 -7.87 4.09
C ASN A 48 14.04 -7.78 4.98
N GLN A 49 14.82 -6.69 4.91
CA GLN A 49 15.97 -6.45 5.79
C GLN A 49 15.54 -6.32 7.25
N ALA A 50 14.36 -5.77 7.51
CA ALA A 50 13.75 -5.67 8.84
C ALA A 50 13.07 -6.97 9.32
N GLY A 51 13.16 -8.07 8.57
CA GLY A 51 12.55 -9.35 8.94
C GLY A 51 11.05 -9.44 8.63
N VAL A 52 10.53 -8.62 7.73
CA VAL A 52 9.12 -8.62 7.33
C VAL A 52 8.95 -9.34 5.99
N SER A 53 8.09 -10.36 5.92
CA SER A 53 7.73 -11.02 4.66
C SER A 53 6.78 -10.13 3.85
N VAL A 54 7.03 -9.98 2.54
CA VAL A 54 6.25 -9.09 1.67
C VAL A 54 5.45 -9.87 0.64
N ALA A 55 4.19 -9.48 0.45
CA ALA A 55 3.32 -9.94 -0.63
C ALA A 55 2.92 -8.74 -1.50
N LEU A 56 3.33 -8.75 -2.77
CA LEU A 56 2.91 -7.75 -3.75
C LEU A 56 1.72 -8.29 -4.53
N VAL A 57 0.62 -7.54 -4.59
CA VAL A 57 -0.67 -7.99 -5.14
C VAL A 57 -0.99 -7.28 -6.45
N GLU A 58 -1.21 -8.07 -7.51
CA GLU A 58 -1.83 -7.59 -8.75
C GLU A 58 -3.34 -7.85 -8.70
N GLN A 59 -4.11 -6.78 -8.80
CA GLN A 59 -5.57 -6.81 -8.76
C GLN A 59 -6.15 -7.55 -9.99
N PRO A 60 -7.35 -8.16 -9.90
CA PRO A 60 -7.96 -8.94 -10.97
C PRO A 60 -8.03 -8.24 -12.32
N TYR A 61 -8.28 -6.92 -12.35
CA TYR A 61 -8.34 -6.20 -13.62
C TYR A 61 -6.99 -6.19 -14.37
N VAL A 62 -5.86 -6.17 -13.63
CA VAL A 62 -4.51 -6.24 -14.22
C VAL A 62 -4.23 -7.65 -14.73
N VAL A 63 -4.55 -8.67 -13.93
CA VAL A 63 -4.41 -10.08 -14.34
C VAL A 63 -5.22 -10.38 -15.61
N ALA A 64 -6.40 -9.76 -15.72
CA ALA A 64 -7.25 -9.83 -16.93
C ALA A 64 -6.75 -8.95 -18.11
N GLY A 65 -5.57 -8.31 -18.00
CA GLY A 65 -5.00 -7.46 -19.05
C GLY A 65 -5.70 -6.11 -19.24
N ARG A 66 -6.54 -5.67 -18.32
CA ARG A 66 -7.23 -4.38 -18.41
C ARG A 66 -6.33 -3.24 -17.95
N ARG A 67 -6.38 -2.10 -18.65
CA ARG A 67 -5.58 -0.91 -18.32
C ARG A 67 -6.28 0.06 -17.35
N SER A 68 -7.60 0.00 -17.28
CA SER A 68 -8.39 0.88 -16.39
C SER A 68 -8.74 0.14 -15.11
N PRO A 69 -8.56 0.78 -13.94
CA PRO A 69 -8.89 0.16 -12.66
C PRO A 69 -10.39 -0.11 -12.56
N ALA A 70 -10.73 -1.15 -11.85
CA ALA A 70 -12.12 -1.46 -11.49
C ALA A 70 -12.67 -0.40 -10.52
N PRO A 71 -14.00 -0.31 -10.34
CA PRO A 71 -14.62 0.52 -9.31
C PRO A 71 -14.05 0.23 -7.91
N ALA A 72 -13.99 1.25 -7.05
CA ALA A 72 -13.36 1.15 -5.72
C ALA A 72 -13.85 -0.06 -4.92
N LYS A 73 -15.17 -0.27 -4.84
CA LYS A 73 -15.75 -1.41 -4.11
C LYS A 73 -15.27 -2.78 -4.62
N GLN A 74 -15.04 -2.92 -5.93
CA GLN A 74 -14.52 -4.17 -6.49
C GLN A 74 -13.05 -4.37 -6.14
N LEU A 75 -12.26 -3.28 -6.16
CA LEU A 75 -10.86 -3.34 -5.73
C LEU A 75 -10.75 -3.72 -4.26
N ASP A 76 -11.61 -3.15 -3.41
CA ASP A 76 -11.63 -3.38 -1.98
C ASP A 76 -12.02 -4.83 -1.65
N THR A 77 -13.08 -5.36 -2.23
CA THR A 77 -13.51 -6.75 -1.98
C THR A 77 -12.53 -7.78 -2.55
N ALA A 78 -11.90 -7.52 -3.70
CA ALA A 78 -10.85 -8.39 -4.21
C ALA A 78 -9.61 -8.39 -3.29
N TRP A 79 -9.21 -7.21 -2.82
CA TRP A 79 -8.10 -7.05 -1.87
C TRP A 79 -8.36 -7.79 -0.55
N GLN A 80 -9.53 -7.63 0.03
CA GLN A 80 -9.93 -8.33 1.26
C GLN A 80 -9.83 -9.85 1.10
N ALA A 81 -10.32 -10.40 -0.01
CA ALA A 81 -10.20 -11.83 -0.30
C ALA A 81 -8.74 -12.29 -0.40
N VAL A 82 -7.86 -11.50 -1.02
CA VAL A 82 -6.42 -11.82 -1.10
C VAL A 82 -5.78 -11.78 0.29
N VAL A 83 -6.05 -10.76 1.10
CA VAL A 83 -5.47 -10.65 2.45
C VAL A 83 -5.95 -11.79 3.34
N GLU A 84 -7.23 -12.16 3.25
CA GLU A 84 -7.78 -13.32 3.99
C GLU A 84 -7.08 -14.62 3.59
N HIS A 85 -6.88 -14.86 2.29
CA HIS A 85 -6.14 -16.01 1.79
C HIS A 85 -4.71 -16.05 2.36
N LEU A 86 -3.98 -14.93 2.29
CA LEU A 86 -2.61 -14.83 2.82
C LEU A 86 -2.54 -15.06 4.34
N ARG A 87 -3.54 -14.63 5.10
CA ARG A 87 -3.65 -14.91 6.54
C ARG A 87 -3.87 -16.39 6.83
N GLY A 88 -4.51 -17.11 5.94
CA GLY A 88 -4.74 -18.55 6.07
C GLY A 88 -3.53 -19.41 5.70
N ASP A 89 -2.56 -18.86 4.99
CA ASP A 89 -1.43 -19.59 4.40
C ASP A 89 -0.10 -18.88 4.65
N ASP A 90 0.44 -18.18 3.66
CA ASP A 90 1.82 -17.67 3.63
C ASP A 90 2.17 -16.67 4.75
N LEU A 91 1.19 -15.91 5.25
CA LEU A 91 1.35 -14.92 6.31
C LEU A 91 0.57 -15.31 7.58
N GLN A 92 0.35 -16.62 7.79
CA GLN A 92 -0.39 -17.14 8.93
C GLN A 92 0.25 -16.68 10.26
N ARG A 93 -0.58 -16.21 11.20
CA ARG A 93 -0.20 -15.76 12.55
C ARG A 93 0.71 -14.53 12.60
N LEU A 94 0.95 -13.87 11.48
CA LEU A 94 1.71 -12.63 11.47
C LEU A 94 0.77 -11.43 11.65
N SER A 95 1.24 -10.42 12.40
CA SER A 95 0.65 -9.09 12.34
C SER A 95 0.84 -8.52 10.95
N LEU A 96 -0.22 -7.96 10.34
CA LEU A 96 -0.16 -7.48 8.96
C LEU A 96 -0.12 -5.96 8.89
N ILE A 97 0.90 -5.46 8.23
CA ILE A 97 0.95 -4.11 7.69
C ILE A 97 0.37 -4.18 6.29
N VAL A 98 -0.51 -3.26 5.93
CA VAL A 98 -1.06 -3.17 4.58
C VAL A 98 -0.64 -1.85 3.94
N GLY A 99 -0.61 -1.82 2.62
CA GLY A 99 -0.20 -0.58 1.96
C GLY A 99 -0.23 -0.67 0.45
N GLY A 100 0.43 0.28 -0.17
CA GLY A 100 0.59 0.25 -1.61
C GLY A 100 0.83 1.62 -2.21
N ARG A 101 1.00 1.61 -3.53
CA ARG A 101 1.27 2.78 -4.33
C ARG A 101 -0.03 3.37 -4.87
N SER A 102 -0.23 4.68 -4.72
CA SER A 102 -1.34 5.42 -5.34
C SER A 102 -2.71 4.76 -5.08
N ALA A 103 -3.34 4.17 -6.09
CA ALA A 103 -4.61 3.45 -5.93
C ALA A 103 -4.52 2.31 -4.90
N GLY A 104 -3.40 1.59 -4.84
CA GLY A 104 -3.16 0.53 -3.84
C GLY A 104 -3.14 1.06 -2.42
N GLY A 105 -2.52 2.22 -2.17
CA GLY A 105 -2.55 2.90 -0.87
C GLY A 105 -3.97 3.27 -0.44
N ARG A 106 -4.80 3.76 -1.38
CA ARG A 106 -6.21 4.06 -1.12
C ARG A 106 -7.03 2.81 -0.74
N VAL A 107 -6.81 1.70 -1.46
CA VAL A 107 -7.44 0.41 -1.12
C VAL A 107 -7.04 0.00 0.30
N ALA A 108 -5.75 0.05 0.61
CA ALA A 108 -5.23 -0.29 1.94
C ALA A 108 -5.88 0.58 3.04
N CYS A 109 -5.99 1.90 2.85
CA CYS A 109 -6.65 2.79 3.81
C CYS A 109 -8.12 2.41 4.03
N ARG A 110 -8.90 2.22 2.95
CA ARG A 110 -10.34 1.92 3.08
C ARG A 110 -10.65 0.57 3.71
N THR A 111 -9.71 -0.38 3.62
CA THR A 111 -9.92 -1.76 4.09
C THR A 111 -9.12 -2.11 5.34
N ALA A 112 -8.31 -1.18 5.87
CA ALA A 112 -7.40 -1.45 6.98
C ALA A 112 -8.08 -2.10 8.19
N ALA A 113 -9.21 -1.57 8.60
CA ALA A 113 -10.01 -2.11 9.72
C ALA A 113 -10.55 -3.50 9.40
N ASP A 114 -11.14 -3.70 8.22
CA ASP A 114 -11.77 -4.96 7.81
C ASP A 114 -10.76 -6.11 7.74
N VAL A 115 -9.54 -5.82 7.28
CA VAL A 115 -8.47 -6.82 7.23
C VAL A 115 -7.64 -6.91 8.51
N GLY A 116 -8.00 -6.17 9.57
CA GLY A 116 -7.30 -6.18 10.84
C GLY A 116 -5.81 -5.80 10.71
N ALA A 117 -5.52 -4.77 9.92
CA ALA A 117 -4.17 -4.26 9.76
C ALA A 117 -3.68 -3.58 11.05
N VAL A 118 -2.38 -3.72 11.34
CA VAL A 118 -1.74 -3.06 12.50
C VAL A 118 -1.08 -1.73 12.14
N ALA A 119 -0.86 -1.49 10.84
CA ALA A 119 -0.37 -0.22 10.32
C ALA A 119 -0.66 -0.12 8.81
N VAL A 120 -0.60 1.09 8.26
CA VAL A 120 -0.80 1.36 6.83
C VAL A 120 0.40 2.12 6.25
N LEU A 121 0.88 1.69 5.09
CA LEU A 121 1.96 2.34 4.33
C LEU A 121 1.44 2.83 2.97
N CYS A 122 1.43 4.13 2.75
CA CYS A 122 1.03 4.77 1.49
C CYS A 122 2.25 5.33 0.76
N LEU A 123 2.43 4.93 -0.49
CA LEU A 123 3.42 5.48 -1.42
C LEU A 123 2.68 6.34 -2.45
N ALA A 124 2.97 7.65 -2.49
CA ALA A 124 2.31 8.63 -3.35
C ALA A 124 0.77 8.57 -3.23
N PHE A 125 0.23 8.88 -2.06
CA PHE A 125 -1.21 8.90 -1.85
C PHE A 125 -1.87 10.04 -2.64
N PRO A 126 -2.82 9.75 -3.56
CA PRO A 126 -3.45 10.78 -4.38
C PRO A 126 -4.57 11.49 -3.62
N VAL A 127 -4.28 12.64 -3.01
CA VAL A 127 -5.24 13.44 -2.23
C VAL A 127 -6.46 13.83 -3.06
N HIS A 128 -6.28 14.07 -4.36
CA HIS A 128 -7.34 14.39 -5.31
C HIS A 128 -7.04 13.80 -6.70
N PRO A 129 -8.01 13.73 -7.63
CA PRO A 129 -7.73 13.42 -9.02
C PRO A 129 -6.85 14.50 -9.68
N PRO A 130 -6.17 14.20 -10.80
CA PRO A 130 -5.36 15.19 -11.52
C PRO A 130 -6.17 16.44 -11.87
N GLY A 131 -5.59 17.63 -11.62
CA GLY A 131 -6.23 18.90 -11.93
C GLY A 131 -7.51 19.22 -11.15
N LYS A 132 -7.70 18.57 -9.98
CA LYS A 132 -8.88 18.76 -9.12
C LYS A 132 -8.52 19.21 -7.69
N GLY A 133 -7.31 19.77 -7.50
CA GLY A 133 -6.85 20.21 -6.19
C GLY A 133 -7.70 21.33 -5.57
N ASP A 134 -8.29 22.17 -6.40
CA ASP A 134 -9.13 23.29 -5.96
C ASP A 134 -10.59 22.89 -5.67
N ASP A 135 -10.98 21.64 -5.90
CA ASP A 135 -12.33 21.12 -5.66
C ASP A 135 -12.36 20.25 -4.40
N PRO A 136 -12.81 20.78 -3.24
CA PRO A 136 -12.85 20.01 -2.00
C PRO A 136 -13.75 18.76 -2.08
N SER A 137 -14.74 18.76 -2.97
CA SER A 137 -15.63 17.61 -3.18
C SER A 137 -14.93 16.41 -3.80
N LYS A 138 -13.74 16.61 -4.35
CA LYS A 138 -12.89 15.57 -4.94
C LYS A 138 -11.76 15.13 -4.02
N SER A 139 -11.66 15.70 -2.83
CA SER A 139 -10.68 15.30 -1.84
C SER A 139 -10.89 13.85 -1.40
N ARG A 140 -9.79 13.14 -1.22
CA ARG A 140 -9.75 11.75 -0.76
C ARG A 140 -9.11 11.64 0.62
N ILE A 141 -8.88 12.79 1.26
CA ILE A 141 -8.22 12.84 2.58
C ILE A 141 -9.00 12.06 3.64
N SER A 142 -10.33 11.98 3.50
CA SER A 142 -11.18 11.18 4.38
C SER A 142 -10.84 9.69 4.38
N GLU A 143 -10.22 9.15 3.33
CA GLU A 143 -9.75 7.76 3.33
C GLU A 143 -8.55 7.57 4.26
N LEU A 144 -7.68 8.58 4.38
CA LEU A 144 -6.59 8.60 5.36
C LEU A 144 -7.10 8.90 6.78
N ASP A 145 -8.07 9.82 6.90
CA ASP A 145 -8.62 10.23 8.21
C ASP A 145 -9.41 9.10 8.89
N ALA A 146 -9.91 8.16 8.11
CA ALA A 146 -10.64 6.99 8.63
C ALA A 146 -9.73 5.87 9.15
N VAL A 147 -8.40 5.95 8.96
CA VAL A 147 -7.46 4.93 9.42
C VAL A 147 -7.14 5.16 10.89
N GLU A 148 -7.43 4.18 11.75
CA GLU A 148 -7.25 4.26 13.20
C GLU A 148 -5.91 3.70 13.69
N VAL A 149 -5.13 3.06 12.80
CA VAL A 149 -3.80 2.51 13.10
C VAL A 149 -2.70 3.45 12.58
N PRO A 150 -1.43 3.29 13.02
CA PRO A 150 -0.34 4.12 12.51
C PRO A 150 -0.24 4.12 10.98
N VAL A 151 -0.11 5.31 10.38
CA VAL A 151 0.01 5.52 8.94
C VAL A 151 1.34 6.20 8.61
N LEU A 152 2.07 5.65 7.65
CA LEU A 152 3.12 6.38 6.93
C LEU A 152 2.62 6.75 5.54
N VAL A 153 2.81 8.01 5.16
CA VAL A 153 2.69 8.45 3.76
C VAL A 153 4.05 8.95 3.30
N VAL A 154 4.62 8.31 2.29
CA VAL A 154 5.80 8.80 1.57
C VAL A 154 5.29 9.49 0.31
N GLN A 155 5.53 10.80 0.20
CA GLN A 155 4.95 11.63 -0.84
C GLN A 155 6.03 12.42 -1.57
N GLY A 156 5.95 12.50 -2.91
CA GLY A 156 6.82 13.36 -3.70
C GLY A 156 6.52 14.84 -3.45
N ASP A 157 7.55 15.66 -3.26
CA ASP A 157 7.44 17.11 -3.00
C ASP A 157 6.73 17.88 -4.14
N SER A 158 6.78 17.35 -5.35
CA SER A 158 6.14 17.90 -6.55
C SER A 158 5.00 17.00 -7.08
N ASP A 159 4.34 16.23 -6.20
CA ASP A 159 3.24 15.34 -6.61
C ASP A 159 2.00 16.15 -7.04
N PRO A 160 1.56 16.06 -8.32
CA PRO A 160 0.41 16.80 -8.82
C PRO A 160 -0.93 16.32 -8.26
N PHE A 161 -0.96 15.21 -7.52
CA PHE A 161 -2.15 14.71 -6.85
C PHE A 161 -2.31 15.23 -5.42
N GLY A 162 -1.45 16.17 -5.00
CA GLY A 162 -1.50 16.85 -3.73
C GLY A 162 -0.64 16.22 -2.64
N MET A 163 -0.40 17.02 -1.59
CA MET A 163 0.35 16.67 -0.40
C MET A 163 -0.61 16.51 0.77
N PRO A 164 -0.74 15.30 1.36
CA PRO A 164 -1.54 15.15 2.56
C PRO A 164 -0.87 15.80 3.77
N SER A 165 -1.65 16.29 4.71
CA SER A 165 -1.12 16.80 5.98
C SER A 165 -0.87 15.67 6.97
N GLY A 166 0.13 15.85 7.83
CA GLY A 166 0.31 15.02 9.04
C GLY A 166 -0.89 15.17 10.00
N ALA A 167 -1.12 14.13 10.80
CA ALA A 167 -2.17 14.10 11.82
C ALA A 167 -1.74 13.16 12.97
N PRO A 168 -2.41 13.15 14.12
CA PRO A 168 -2.16 12.13 15.13
C PRO A 168 -2.24 10.73 14.52
N GLY A 169 -1.20 9.92 14.70
CA GLY A 169 -1.08 8.59 14.10
C GLY A 169 -0.69 8.56 12.61
N ARG A 170 -0.61 9.71 11.93
CA ARG A 170 -0.21 9.80 10.53
C ARG A 170 1.07 10.61 10.35
N THR A 171 2.14 9.93 9.95
CA THR A 171 3.41 10.55 9.55
C THR A 171 3.41 10.76 8.04
N VAL A 172 3.80 11.95 7.59
CA VAL A 172 4.02 12.27 6.17
C VAL A 172 5.48 12.62 5.99
N ILE A 173 6.16 11.91 5.09
CA ILE A 173 7.56 12.17 4.74
C ILE A 173 7.61 12.59 3.29
N GLU A 174 8.05 13.83 3.06
CA GLU A 174 8.29 14.37 1.73
C GLU A 174 9.63 13.85 1.21
N VAL A 175 9.62 13.39 -0.04
CA VAL A 175 10.82 12.94 -0.74
C VAL A 175 10.95 13.67 -2.07
N PRO A 176 12.17 13.82 -2.63
CA PRO A 176 12.34 14.45 -3.93
C PRO A 176 11.56 13.74 -5.04
N GLY A 177 10.84 14.50 -5.86
CA GLY A 177 10.19 14.01 -7.06
C GLY A 177 8.67 14.12 -7.06
N ASN A 178 8.07 13.46 -8.03
CA ASN A 178 6.63 13.54 -8.29
C ASN A 178 5.92 12.22 -7.88
N HIS A 179 4.69 12.06 -8.35
CA HIS A 179 3.86 10.87 -8.09
C HIS A 179 4.53 9.52 -8.41
N SER A 180 5.61 9.50 -9.15
CA SER A 180 6.30 8.24 -9.53
C SER A 180 7.29 7.72 -8.49
N LEU A 181 7.69 8.53 -7.51
CA LEU A 181 8.64 8.17 -6.43
C LEU A 181 9.86 7.39 -6.97
N ARG A 182 10.59 7.98 -7.92
CA ARG A 182 11.70 7.30 -8.61
C ARG A 182 13.00 7.24 -7.80
N ASP A 183 13.10 8.06 -6.75
CA ASP A 183 14.21 8.05 -5.82
C ASP A 183 13.99 6.93 -4.79
N GLY A 184 14.49 5.73 -5.11
CA GLY A 184 14.35 4.55 -4.26
C GLY A 184 15.10 4.69 -2.93
N ASP A 185 16.21 5.43 -2.91
CA ASP A 185 17.00 5.62 -1.69
C ASP A 185 16.25 6.51 -0.71
N ALA A 186 15.62 7.60 -1.18
CA ALA A 186 14.79 8.45 -0.35
C ALA A 186 13.56 7.71 0.19
N VAL A 187 12.91 6.86 -0.62
CA VAL A 187 11.81 6.00 -0.17
C VAL A 187 12.31 5.00 0.89
N SER A 188 13.44 4.35 0.66
CA SER A 188 14.05 3.41 1.61
C SER A 188 14.34 4.07 2.95
N ALA A 189 14.92 5.26 2.95
CA ALA A 189 15.21 6.02 4.17
C ALA A 189 13.93 6.30 4.97
N ALA A 190 12.88 6.83 4.31
CA ALA A 190 11.60 7.13 4.95
C ALA A 190 10.97 5.91 5.63
N ILE A 191 11.05 4.74 4.99
CA ILE A 191 10.48 3.50 5.53
C ILE A 191 11.36 2.96 6.66
N SER A 192 12.70 3.02 6.52
CA SER A 192 13.65 2.56 7.54
C SER A 192 13.52 3.33 8.85
N ASP A 193 13.17 4.61 8.78
CA ASP A 193 12.95 5.44 9.95
C ASP A 193 11.63 5.12 10.68
N TRP A 194 10.59 4.74 9.95
CA TRP A 194 9.25 4.52 10.50
C TRP A 194 9.00 3.07 10.94
N LEU A 195 9.42 2.11 10.13
CA LEU A 195 9.07 0.70 10.30
C LEU A 195 9.46 0.11 11.66
N PRO A 196 10.66 0.40 12.24
CA PRO A 196 11.03 -0.10 13.57
C PRO A 196 10.06 0.30 14.67
N GLY A 197 9.49 1.52 14.59
CA GLY A 197 8.48 1.98 15.52
C GLY A 197 7.23 1.10 15.51
N VAL A 198 6.76 0.72 14.32
CA VAL A 198 5.61 -0.20 14.18
C VAL A 198 5.97 -1.59 14.71
N LEU A 199 7.11 -2.15 14.30
CA LEU A 199 7.50 -3.50 14.71
C LEU A 199 7.70 -3.65 16.21
N SER A 200 8.08 -2.58 16.90
CA SER A 200 8.25 -2.59 18.37
C SER A 200 6.93 -2.69 19.14
N THR A 201 5.78 -2.52 18.50
CA THR A 201 4.45 -2.59 19.11
C THR A 201 3.74 -3.93 18.87
N LEU A 202 4.36 -4.85 18.12
CA LEU A 202 3.81 -6.17 17.77
C LEU A 202 4.23 -7.23 18.78
#